data_16b78caed5ad0ca7b4560dfcc59c88cf
#
_entry.id   16b78caed5ad0ca7b4560dfcc59c88cf
#
_cell.length_a   1.000
_cell.length_b   1.000
_cell.length_c   1.000
_cell.angle_alpha   90.00
_cell.angle_beta   90.00
_cell.angle_gamma   90.00
#
_symmetry.space_group_name_H-M   'P 1'
#
loop_
_entity.id
_entity.type
_entity.pdbx_description
1 polymer ?
#
loop_
_entity_poly.entity_id
_entity_poly.type
_entity_poly.pdbx_seq_one_letter_code
_entity_poly.pdbx_strand_id
1 'polypeptide(L)'
;MAEYFLGVDNGGTVTKAAIFDQNGREIASTSQSTPVLTPKKGYFERDMLNLWQITAGAIRRAIAQSGVQSGEIAGVGCTGHGKGLYLWGKNNSPAYNAIASTDHRAAEITERWHKDGTALRAREKTLQNVIECQPAP
;
A
#
# COMPACT_ATOMS: atom_id res chain seq x y z
N MET A 1 -3.82 33.28 -1.76
CA MET A 1 -2.61 32.51 -1.41
C MET A 1 -2.54 31.36 -2.38
N ALA A 2 -1.33 31.00 -2.84
CA ALA A 2 -1.20 29.82 -3.68
C ALA A 2 -1.58 28.57 -2.85
N GLU A 3 -2.38 27.69 -3.42
CA GLU A 3 -2.77 26.44 -2.77
C GLU A 3 -2.07 25.27 -3.48
N TYR A 4 -1.46 24.39 -2.69
CA TYR A 4 -0.78 23.21 -3.19
C TYR A 4 -1.44 21.95 -2.65
N PHE A 5 -1.23 20.86 -3.35
CA PHE A 5 -1.76 19.54 -3.00
C PHE A 5 -0.62 18.52 -2.95
N LEU A 6 -0.67 17.66 -1.95
CA LEU A 6 0.26 16.54 -1.82
C LEU A 6 -0.41 15.25 -2.28
N GLY A 7 0.16 14.59 -3.27
CA GLY A 7 -0.19 13.23 -3.66
C GLY A 7 0.78 12.22 -3.06
N VAL A 8 0.26 11.12 -2.48
CA VAL A 8 1.06 10.00 -1.98
C VAL A 8 0.58 8.71 -2.62
N ASP A 9 1.51 7.96 -3.22
CA ASP A 9 1.26 6.62 -3.76
C ASP A 9 2.13 5.58 -3.04
N ASN A 10 1.53 4.75 -2.22
CA ASN A 10 2.16 3.60 -1.59
C ASN A 10 2.05 2.37 -2.49
N GLY A 11 2.83 2.36 -3.57
CA GLY A 11 2.85 1.26 -4.52
C GLY A 11 3.46 -0.03 -3.97
N GLY A 12 3.33 -1.09 -4.76
CA GLY A 12 3.82 -2.44 -4.40
C GLY A 12 5.34 -2.55 -4.26
N THR A 13 6.13 -1.70 -4.88
CA THR A 13 7.60 -1.75 -4.90
C THR A 13 8.25 -0.39 -4.64
N VAL A 14 7.50 0.68 -4.81
CA VAL A 14 7.97 2.06 -4.70
C VAL A 14 6.89 2.89 -4.03
N THR A 15 7.28 3.70 -3.06
CA THR A 15 6.45 4.79 -2.52
C THR A 15 6.83 6.08 -3.23
N LYS A 16 5.84 6.87 -3.64
CA LYS A 16 6.00 8.18 -4.30
C LYS A 16 5.28 9.26 -3.52
N ALA A 17 5.83 10.46 -3.53
CA ALA A 17 5.16 11.67 -3.06
C ALA A 17 5.39 12.79 -4.05
N ALA A 18 4.35 13.57 -4.37
CA ALA A 18 4.44 14.67 -5.31
C ALA A 18 3.64 15.87 -4.83
N ILE A 19 4.16 17.07 -5.10
CA ILE A 19 3.49 18.34 -4.84
C ILE A 19 2.96 18.89 -6.16
N PHE A 20 1.70 19.30 -6.16
CA PHE A 20 1.00 19.89 -7.30
C PHE A 20 0.50 21.29 -6.95
N ASP A 21 0.46 22.17 -7.94
CA ASP A 21 -0.25 23.46 -7.83
C ASP A 21 -1.77 23.27 -8.05
N GLN A 22 -2.51 24.36 -7.88
CA GLN A 22 -3.97 24.39 -8.09
C GLN A 22 -4.41 24.07 -9.53
N ASN A 23 -3.52 24.11 -10.51
CA ASN A 23 -3.79 23.78 -11.91
C ASN A 23 -3.44 22.31 -12.24
N GLY A 24 -2.99 21.53 -11.23
CA GLY A 24 -2.56 20.13 -11.41
C GLY A 24 -1.16 19.97 -11.98
N ARG A 25 -0.34 21.03 -12.04
CA ARG A 25 1.03 20.95 -12.48
C ARG A 25 1.91 20.39 -11.36
N GLU A 26 2.69 19.36 -11.65
CA GLU A 26 3.67 18.81 -10.71
C GLU A 26 4.81 19.84 -10.49
N ILE A 27 5.04 20.20 -9.22
CA ILE A 27 6.10 21.11 -8.79
C ILE A 27 7.35 20.34 -8.39
N ALA A 28 7.17 19.25 -7.66
CA ALA A 28 8.24 18.35 -7.26
C ALA A 28 7.69 16.95 -7.01
N SER A 29 8.51 15.94 -7.28
CA SER A 29 8.19 14.56 -6.89
C SER A 29 9.41 13.80 -6.41
N THR A 30 9.16 12.83 -5.54
CA THR A 30 10.18 11.94 -4.99
C THR A 30 9.67 10.50 -5.01
N SER A 31 10.60 9.58 -5.10
CA SER A 31 10.29 8.16 -4.97
C SER A 31 11.30 7.45 -4.08
N GLN A 32 10.87 6.36 -3.45
CA GLN A 32 11.72 5.50 -2.66
C GLN A 32 11.28 4.05 -2.78
N SER A 33 12.22 3.14 -2.97
CA SER A 33 11.94 1.72 -2.99
C SER A 33 11.39 1.25 -1.64
N THR A 34 10.42 0.36 -1.71
CA THR A 34 9.80 -0.26 -0.55
C THR A 34 10.30 -1.70 -0.44
N PRO A 35 11.13 -2.03 0.56
CA PRO A 35 11.66 -3.38 0.72
C PRO A 35 10.55 -4.41 0.91
N VAL A 36 10.72 -5.56 0.28
CA VAL A 36 9.89 -6.76 0.48
C VAL A 36 10.71 -7.77 1.26
N LEU A 37 10.13 -8.29 2.34
CA LEU A 37 10.68 -9.37 3.14
C LEU A 37 10.19 -10.71 2.58
N THR A 38 11.09 -11.69 2.45
CA THR A 38 10.77 -13.04 1.99
C THR A 38 11.20 -14.06 3.03
N PRO A 39 10.51 -14.17 4.19
CA PRO A 39 10.92 -15.03 5.28
C PRO A 39 10.92 -16.53 4.92
N LYS A 40 10.11 -16.91 3.94
CA LYS A 40 10.04 -18.26 3.36
C LYS A 40 9.70 -18.16 1.86
N LYS A 41 9.95 -19.23 1.12
CA LYS A 41 9.52 -19.34 -0.27
C LYS A 41 8.00 -19.12 -0.37
N GLY A 42 7.59 -18.21 -1.25
CA GLY A 42 6.19 -17.86 -1.47
C GLY A 42 5.60 -16.86 -0.45
N TYR A 43 6.36 -16.45 0.57
CA TYR A 43 5.95 -15.44 1.54
C TYR A 43 6.50 -14.08 1.15
N PHE A 44 5.65 -13.09 1.03
CA PHE A 44 6.02 -11.72 0.68
C PHE A 44 5.40 -10.77 1.69
N GLU A 45 6.26 -10.17 2.52
CA GLU A 45 5.84 -9.34 3.65
C GLU A 45 6.48 -7.95 3.59
N ARG A 46 5.92 -7.02 4.38
CA ARG A 46 6.47 -5.67 4.56
C ARG A 46 6.45 -5.29 6.02
N ASP A 47 7.54 -4.74 6.49
CA ASP A 47 7.58 -4.04 7.78
C ASP A 47 6.75 -2.76 7.68
N MET A 48 5.65 -2.69 8.41
CA MET A 48 4.71 -1.57 8.37
C MET A 48 5.29 -0.29 8.96
N LEU A 49 6.16 -0.39 9.97
CA LEU A 49 6.81 0.79 10.55
C LEU A 49 7.87 1.35 9.60
N ASN A 50 8.64 0.48 8.96
CA ASN A 50 9.58 0.90 7.93
C ASN A 50 8.86 1.51 6.71
N LEU A 51 7.73 0.94 6.29
CA LEU A 51 6.89 1.50 5.24
C LEU A 51 6.42 2.92 5.58
N TRP A 52 5.99 3.14 6.83
CA TRP A 52 5.62 4.47 7.31
C TRP A 52 6.80 5.45 7.25
N GLN A 53 7.99 5.04 7.70
CA GLN A 53 9.18 5.89 7.66
C GLN A 53 9.60 6.26 6.23
N ILE A 54 9.51 5.31 5.30
CA ILE A 54 9.75 5.53 3.87
C ILE A 54 8.77 6.57 3.32
N THR A 55 7.47 6.40 3.62
CA THR A 55 6.42 7.31 3.19
C THR A 55 6.62 8.72 3.73
N ALA A 56 6.83 8.84 5.03
CA ALA A 56 7.11 10.13 5.68
C ALA A 56 8.39 10.78 5.15
N GLY A 57 9.41 9.98 4.83
CA GLY A 57 10.64 10.44 4.20
C GLY A 57 10.41 10.97 2.79
N ALA A 58 9.62 10.29 1.96
CA ALA A 58 9.26 10.73 0.62
C ALA A 58 8.50 12.06 0.66
N ILE A 59 7.51 12.17 1.57
CA ILE A 59 6.74 13.41 1.76
C ILE A 59 7.67 14.59 2.14
N ARG A 60 8.52 14.41 3.16
CA ARG A 60 9.45 15.47 3.58
C ARG A 60 10.38 15.91 2.45
N ARG A 61 10.89 14.98 1.65
CA ARG A 61 11.74 15.33 0.50
C ARG A 61 10.97 16.07 -0.59
N ALA A 62 9.74 15.65 -0.91
CA ALA A 62 8.91 16.33 -1.91
C ALA A 62 8.63 17.79 -1.49
N ILE A 63 8.27 18.01 -0.22
CA ILE A 63 8.07 19.36 0.32
C ILE A 63 9.35 20.18 0.25
N ALA A 64 10.49 19.63 0.68
CA ALA A 64 11.77 20.34 0.64
C ALA A 64 12.21 20.71 -0.79
N GLN A 65 11.99 19.82 -1.77
CA GLN A 65 12.34 20.05 -3.17
C GLN A 65 11.40 21.06 -3.85
N SER A 66 10.14 21.12 -3.45
CA SER A 66 9.18 22.06 -4.01
C SER A 66 9.40 23.50 -3.58
N GLY A 67 10.06 23.72 -2.45
CA GLY A 67 10.16 25.05 -1.81
C GLY A 67 8.84 25.53 -1.18
N VAL A 68 7.77 24.74 -1.25
CA VAL A 68 6.45 25.05 -0.70
C VAL A 68 6.47 24.93 0.83
N GLN A 69 5.88 25.88 1.53
CA GLN A 69 5.71 25.80 2.99
C GLN A 69 4.59 24.81 3.31
N SER A 70 4.76 24.03 4.39
CA SER A 70 3.74 23.03 4.79
C SER A 70 2.35 23.62 5.03
N GLY A 71 2.27 24.88 5.49
CA GLY A 71 1.02 25.61 5.66
C GLY A 71 0.31 26.04 4.38
N GLU A 72 0.97 25.91 3.22
CA GLU A 72 0.38 26.19 1.89
C GLU A 72 -0.22 24.92 1.25
N ILE A 73 -0.04 23.75 1.88
CA ILE A 73 -0.61 22.49 1.41
C ILE A 73 -2.07 22.41 1.90
N ALA A 74 -3.00 22.62 0.98
CA ALA A 74 -4.42 22.67 1.24
C ALA A 74 -5.06 21.27 1.39
N GLY A 75 -4.42 20.23 0.82
CA GLY A 75 -4.98 18.88 0.90
C GLY A 75 -3.97 17.79 0.58
N VAL A 76 -4.27 16.58 1.06
CA VAL A 76 -3.47 15.36 0.83
C VAL A 76 -4.36 14.29 0.22
N GLY A 77 -3.96 13.76 -0.92
CA GLY A 77 -4.56 12.59 -1.55
C GLY A 77 -3.64 11.37 -1.41
N CYS A 78 -4.21 10.23 -1.02
CA CYS A 78 -3.44 8.99 -0.89
C CYS A 78 -4.01 7.90 -1.79
N THR A 79 -3.12 7.14 -2.42
CA THR A 79 -3.41 5.89 -3.11
C THR A 79 -2.39 4.83 -2.71
N GLY A 80 -2.64 3.59 -3.07
CA GLY A 80 -1.71 2.50 -2.81
C GLY A 80 -2.10 1.23 -3.54
N HIS A 81 -1.23 0.22 -3.49
CA HIS A 81 -1.54 -1.07 -4.05
C HIS A 81 -2.68 -1.74 -3.28
N GLY A 82 -3.58 -2.39 -4.02
CA GLY A 82 -4.71 -3.13 -3.43
C GLY A 82 -4.34 -4.55 -2.99
N LYS A 83 -5.27 -5.21 -2.33
CA LYS A 83 -5.24 -6.65 -2.00
C LYS A 83 -4.13 -7.11 -1.06
N GLY A 84 -3.49 -6.22 -0.33
CA GLY A 84 -2.59 -6.58 0.77
C GLY A 84 -3.37 -6.70 2.10
N LEU A 85 -2.85 -7.49 3.04
CA LEU A 85 -3.41 -7.59 4.39
C LEU A 85 -2.55 -6.80 5.37
N TYR A 86 -3.13 -5.74 5.96
CA TYR A 86 -2.47 -4.84 6.90
C TYR A 86 -3.24 -4.88 8.22
N LEU A 87 -2.67 -5.52 9.24
CA LEU A 87 -3.33 -5.71 10.53
C LEU A 87 -2.77 -4.73 11.56
N TRP A 88 -3.66 -3.94 12.15
CA TRP A 88 -3.33 -3.01 13.23
C TRP A 88 -3.83 -3.57 14.57
N GLY A 89 -2.94 -3.63 15.55
CA GLY A 89 -3.23 -4.17 16.87
C GLY A 89 -3.90 -3.16 17.81
N LYS A 90 -4.53 -3.67 18.87
CA LYS A 90 -5.20 -2.85 19.89
C LYS A 90 -4.23 -1.97 20.70
N ASN A 91 -2.94 -2.32 20.72
CA ASN A 91 -1.86 -1.56 21.37
C ASN A 91 -1.34 -0.40 20.51
N ASN A 92 -2.06 -0.02 19.47
CA ASN A 92 -1.69 1.02 18.52
C ASN A 92 -0.35 0.77 17.80
N SER A 93 -0.10 -0.48 17.46
CA SER A 93 1.06 -0.91 16.67
C SER A 93 0.65 -1.99 15.66
N PRO A 94 1.47 -2.27 14.62
CA PRO A 94 1.21 -3.39 13.74
C PRO A 94 1.10 -4.71 14.50
N ALA A 95 0.05 -5.48 14.24
CA ALA A 95 -0.12 -6.80 14.86
C ALA A 95 0.80 -7.86 14.21
N TYR A 96 1.16 -7.64 12.96
CA TYR A 96 2.07 -8.47 12.16
C TYR A 96 2.63 -7.63 11.01
N ASN A 97 3.65 -8.13 10.31
CA ASN A 97 4.07 -7.56 9.03
C ASN A 97 2.88 -7.56 8.05
N ALA A 98 2.80 -6.56 7.20
CA ALA A 98 1.82 -6.58 6.13
C ALA A 98 2.12 -7.73 5.17
N ILE A 99 1.09 -8.48 4.80
CA ILE A 99 1.17 -9.55 3.79
C ILE A 99 0.87 -8.92 2.44
N ALA A 100 1.83 -8.99 1.51
CA ALA A 100 1.68 -8.37 0.20
C ALA A 100 0.66 -9.12 -0.67
N SER A 101 0.08 -8.43 -1.64
CA SER A 101 -0.85 -9.02 -2.61
C SER A 101 -0.24 -10.07 -3.54
N THR A 102 1.07 -10.22 -3.52
CA THR A 102 1.82 -11.25 -4.27
C THR A 102 2.20 -12.45 -3.41
N ASP A 103 1.70 -12.52 -2.18
CA ASP A 103 1.98 -13.61 -1.25
C ASP A 103 1.21 -14.88 -1.65
N HIS A 104 1.86 -16.02 -1.61
CA HIS A 104 1.31 -17.31 -2.02
C HIS A 104 1.14 -18.29 -0.85
N ARG A 105 1.22 -17.82 0.42
CA ARG A 105 1.09 -18.72 1.58
C ARG A 105 -0.23 -19.45 1.68
N ALA A 106 -1.29 -18.93 1.05
CA ALA A 106 -2.63 -19.52 1.04
C ALA A 106 -2.86 -20.53 -0.11
N ALA A 107 -1.85 -20.84 -0.94
CA ALA A 107 -2.01 -21.68 -2.13
C ALA A 107 -2.71 -23.02 -1.84
N GLU A 108 -2.27 -23.76 -0.80
CA GLU A 108 -2.88 -25.04 -0.43
C GLU A 108 -4.33 -24.90 0.06
N ILE A 109 -4.64 -23.78 0.72
CA ILE A 109 -6.00 -23.49 1.20
C ILE A 109 -6.91 -23.21 0.01
N THR A 110 -6.48 -22.36 -0.91
CA THR A 110 -7.27 -22.00 -2.10
C THR A 110 -7.46 -23.20 -3.02
N GLU A 111 -6.45 -24.06 -3.20
CA GLU A 111 -6.57 -25.30 -3.94
C GLU A 111 -7.64 -26.22 -3.34
N ARG A 112 -7.65 -26.38 -2.01
CA ARG A 112 -8.69 -27.14 -1.31
C ARG A 112 -10.08 -26.53 -1.53
N TRP A 113 -10.21 -25.20 -1.43
CA TRP A 113 -11.48 -24.51 -1.62
C TRP A 113 -12.02 -24.61 -3.06
N HIS A 114 -11.14 -24.69 -4.03
CA HIS A 114 -11.55 -24.99 -5.41
C HIS A 114 -12.07 -26.43 -5.56
N LYS A 115 -11.44 -27.40 -4.91
CA LYS A 115 -11.84 -28.81 -4.95
C LYS A 115 -13.17 -29.10 -4.23
N ASP A 116 -13.42 -28.44 -3.10
CA ASP A 116 -14.62 -28.67 -2.28
C ASP A 116 -15.83 -27.75 -2.61
N GLY A 117 -15.69 -26.90 -3.61
CA GLY A 117 -16.74 -25.97 -4.04
C GLY A 117 -16.87 -24.70 -3.19
N THR A 118 -16.04 -24.51 -2.17
CA THR A 118 -16.06 -23.29 -1.34
C THR A 118 -15.73 -22.05 -2.16
N ALA A 119 -14.75 -22.12 -3.07
CA ALA A 119 -14.39 -21.01 -3.94
C ALA A 119 -15.56 -20.59 -4.86
N LEU A 120 -16.34 -21.53 -5.37
CA LEU A 120 -17.53 -21.25 -6.17
C LEU A 120 -18.59 -20.51 -5.35
N ARG A 121 -18.92 -21.02 -4.15
CA ARG A 121 -19.88 -20.37 -3.22
C ARG A 121 -19.45 -18.95 -2.83
N ALA A 122 -18.15 -18.75 -2.58
CA ALA A 122 -17.60 -17.43 -2.29
C ALA A 122 -17.77 -16.49 -3.49
N ARG A 123 -17.45 -16.94 -4.72
CA ARG A 123 -17.62 -16.17 -5.94
C ARG A 123 -19.08 -15.75 -6.18
N GLU A 124 -20.03 -16.66 -5.98
CA GLU A 124 -21.46 -16.38 -6.15
C GLU A 124 -21.94 -15.27 -5.20
N LYS A 125 -21.37 -15.17 -4.00
CA LYS A 125 -21.75 -14.16 -2.99
C LYS A 125 -20.98 -12.85 -3.13
N THR A 126 -19.73 -12.89 -3.54
CA THR A 126 -18.83 -11.71 -3.54
C THR A 126 -18.52 -11.17 -4.92
N LEU A 127 -18.83 -11.93 -5.97
CA LEU A 127 -18.42 -11.69 -7.37
C LEU A 127 -16.90 -11.64 -7.57
N GLN A 128 -16.12 -12.16 -6.60
CA GLN A 128 -14.68 -12.21 -6.66
C GLN A 128 -14.17 -13.65 -6.79
N ASN A 129 -13.12 -13.84 -7.58
CA ASN A 129 -12.43 -15.12 -7.63
C ASN A 129 -11.56 -15.30 -6.40
N VAL A 130 -11.54 -16.50 -5.84
CA VAL A 130 -10.62 -16.86 -4.76
C VAL A 130 -9.30 -17.34 -5.37
N ILE A 131 -8.23 -16.63 -5.06
CA ILE A 131 -6.86 -16.94 -5.51
C ILE A 131 -5.89 -16.80 -4.33
N GLU A 132 -4.74 -17.48 -4.38
CA GLU A 132 -3.78 -17.57 -3.28
C GLU A 132 -3.15 -16.22 -2.88
N CYS A 133 -3.07 -15.30 -3.81
CA CYS A 133 -2.50 -13.96 -3.59
C CYS A 133 -3.58 -12.88 -3.32
N GLN A 134 -4.78 -13.29 -2.93
CA GLN A 134 -5.86 -12.39 -2.56
C GLN A 134 -6.14 -12.55 -1.06
N PRO A 135 -5.93 -11.53 -0.21
CA PRO A 135 -5.92 -11.69 1.25
C PRO A 135 -7.26 -11.91 1.82
N ALA A 136 -8.31 -11.93 1.42
CA ALA A 136 -9.60 -12.36 1.95
C ALA A 136 -10.74 -12.10 0.96
N PRO A 137 -11.64 -13.02 0.81
CA PRO A 137 -12.96 -12.70 0.25
C PRO A 137 -13.76 -11.83 1.23
#